data_a3e49cec41c71408f6d55ff0f9768bdd
#
_entry.id   a3e49cec41c71408f6d55ff0f9768bdd
#
_cell.length_a   1.000
_cell.length_b   1.000
_cell.length_c   1.000
_cell.angle_alpha   90.00
_cell.angle_beta   90.00
_cell.angle_gamma   90.00
#
_symmetry.space_group_name_H-M   'P 1'
#
loop_
_entity.id
_entity.type
_entity.pdbx_description
1 polymer ?
#
loop_
_entity_poly.entity_id
_entity_poly.type
_entity_poly.pdbx_seq_one_letter_code
_entity_poly.pdbx_strand_id
1 'polypeptide(L)'
;PIEGKNAKVTEPGAFGSFLAKLDIVVEDGIVKDQTYQLLDVDPDRYKEDEEMKALVAKAREPFRKDLDRVLGKTKTPLVRYYVIETPMDNFITDAIMWKFKPDIALSNGFRFCPPLVKDKKTGVADITMDYLWSMLPVDSEAKRGVITGQQLWGWMERELQNAFAKDP
;
A
#
# COMPACT_ATOMS: atom_id res chain seq x y z
N PRO A 1 -15.72 12.85 -2.77
CA PRO A 1 -16.89 11.99 -2.99
C PRO A 1 -17.32 11.97 -4.45
N ILE A 2 -17.81 10.84 -4.92
CA ILE A 2 -18.39 10.70 -6.26
C ILE A 2 -19.90 10.75 -6.10
N GLU A 3 -20.54 11.63 -6.86
CA GLU A 3 -21.99 11.74 -6.85
C GLU A 3 -22.62 10.69 -7.77
N GLY A 4 -23.30 9.72 -7.18
CA GLY A 4 -24.19 8.80 -7.89
C GLY A 4 -25.63 9.33 -7.95
N LYS A 5 -26.49 8.68 -8.73
CA LYS A 5 -27.90 9.08 -8.86
C LYS A 5 -28.66 9.12 -7.52
N ASN A 6 -28.35 8.23 -6.60
CA ASN A 6 -29.09 8.05 -5.34
C ASN A 6 -28.18 7.99 -4.10
N ALA A 7 -26.86 8.12 -4.24
CA ALA A 7 -25.93 8.03 -3.13
C ALA A 7 -24.62 8.75 -3.43
N LYS A 8 -23.97 9.26 -2.39
CA LYS A 8 -22.58 9.73 -2.45
C LYS A 8 -21.66 8.59 -2.01
N VAL A 9 -20.64 8.29 -2.81
CA VAL A 9 -19.60 7.33 -2.46
C VAL A 9 -18.37 8.10 -2.02
N THR A 10 -17.82 7.77 -0.87
CA THR A 10 -16.59 8.37 -0.36
C THR A 10 -15.58 7.29 0.00
N GLU A 11 -14.35 7.49 -0.43
CA GLU A 11 -13.20 6.68 -0.04
C GLU A 11 -12.11 7.63 0.45
N PRO A 12 -11.89 7.75 1.78
CA PRO A 12 -11.01 8.78 2.34
C PRO A 12 -9.52 8.47 2.19
N GLY A 13 -9.15 7.46 1.45
CA GLY A 13 -7.76 7.08 1.23
C GLY A 13 -7.37 5.79 1.96
N ALA A 14 -6.08 5.57 2.15
CA ALA A 14 -5.55 4.35 2.71
C ALA A 14 -4.57 4.61 3.87
N PHE A 15 -4.23 3.56 4.62
CA PHE A 15 -3.24 3.56 5.71
C PHE A 15 -3.50 4.57 6.84
N GLY A 16 -4.75 4.97 7.05
CA GLY A 16 -5.09 5.96 8.07
C GLY A 16 -4.60 7.37 7.77
N SER A 17 -4.29 7.67 6.50
CA SER A 17 -3.79 9.00 6.11
C SER A 17 -4.85 10.09 6.17
N PHE A 18 -6.13 9.72 6.05
CA PHE A 18 -7.24 10.66 6.03
C PHE A 18 -8.44 10.14 6.83
N LEU A 19 -9.25 11.07 7.33
CA LEU A 19 -10.58 10.81 7.87
C LEU A 19 -11.63 11.53 7.03
N ALA A 20 -12.70 10.82 6.70
CA ALA A 20 -13.90 11.44 6.13
C ALA A 20 -14.82 11.92 7.26
N LYS A 21 -15.12 13.20 7.28
CA LYS A 21 -16.18 13.77 8.13
C LYS A 21 -17.37 14.09 7.25
N LEU A 22 -18.53 13.53 7.60
CA LEU A 22 -19.80 13.79 6.92
C LEU A 22 -20.80 14.31 7.93
N ASP A 23 -21.20 15.57 7.80
CA ASP A 23 -22.26 16.18 8.57
C ASP A 23 -23.56 16.09 7.75
N ILE A 24 -24.62 15.54 8.35
CA ILE A 24 -25.91 15.32 7.69
C ILE A 24 -27.01 15.99 8.49
N VAL A 25 -27.81 16.84 7.83
CA VAL A 25 -29.03 17.43 8.40
C VAL A 25 -30.24 16.64 7.95
N VAL A 26 -30.99 16.11 8.90
CA VAL A 26 -32.21 15.31 8.63
C VAL A 26 -33.40 16.01 9.23
N GLU A 27 -34.43 16.26 8.43
CA GLU A 27 -35.74 16.79 8.85
C GLU A 27 -36.85 15.89 8.31
N ASP A 28 -37.76 15.46 9.17
CA ASP A 28 -38.88 14.57 8.83
C ASP A 28 -38.45 13.28 8.12
N GLY A 29 -37.30 12.71 8.50
CA GLY A 29 -36.74 11.50 7.89
C GLY A 29 -36.09 11.72 6.51
N ILE A 30 -36.00 12.97 6.06
CA ILE A 30 -35.40 13.33 4.76
C ILE A 30 -34.12 14.08 4.98
N VAL A 31 -33.04 13.68 4.26
CA VAL A 31 -31.77 14.41 4.25
C VAL A 31 -31.96 15.73 3.53
N LYS A 32 -31.80 16.85 4.25
CA LYS A 32 -31.96 18.22 3.73
C LYS A 32 -30.63 18.79 3.28
N ASP A 33 -29.58 18.49 4.01
CA ASP A 33 -28.22 18.96 3.69
C ASP A 33 -27.18 17.97 4.09
N GLN A 34 -26.01 18.03 3.45
CA GLN A 34 -24.85 17.23 3.78
C GLN A 34 -23.56 17.95 3.41
N THR A 35 -22.65 18.02 4.34
CA THR A 35 -21.32 18.60 4.16
C THR A 35 -20.26 17.53 4.33
N TYR A 36 -19.36 17.43 3.36
CA TYR A 36 -18.22 16.50 3.39
C TYR A 36 -16.92 17.25 3.60
N GLN A 37 -16.09 16.75 4.51
CA GLN A 37 -14.76 17.27 4.77
C GLN A 37 -13.76 16.10 4.83
N LEU A 38 -12.66 16.21 4.08
CA LEU A 38 -11.51 15.33 4.20
C LEU A 38 -10.53 15.95 5.18
N LEU A 39 -10.19 15.20 6.23
CA LEU A 39 -9.26 15.61 7.28
C LEU A 39 -7.95 14.82 7.11
N ASP A 40 -6.83 15.52 7.01
CA ASP A 40 -5.51 14.89 7.02
C ASP A 40 -5.20 14.37 8.42
N VAL A 41 -4.76 13.12 8.53
CA VAL A 41 -4.22 12.54 9.75
C VAL A 41 -2.72 12.81 9.78
N ASP A 42 -2.36 14.00 10.24
CA ASP A 42 -0.97 14.47 10.31
C ASP A 42 -0.44 14.31 11.73
N PRO A 43 0.55 13.41 11.98
CA PRO A 43 1.10 13.18 13.31
C PRO A 43 1.81 14.41 13.90
N ASP A 44 2.26 15.35 13.05
CA ASP A 44 2.88 16.59 13.52
C ASP A 44 1.83 17.61 14.01
N ARG A 45 0.56 17.44 13.61
CA ARG A 45 -0.55 18.35 13.98
C ARG A 45 -1.40 17.81 15.12
N TYR A 46 -1.50 16.50 15.26
CA TYR A 46 -2.36 15.86 16.23
C TYR A 46 -1.55 15.06 17.24
N LYS A 47 -1.79 15.33 18.51
CA LYS A 47 -1.16 14.56 19.58
C LYS A 47 -1.72 13.13 19.60
N GLU A 48 -0.84 12.15 19.81
CA GLU A 48 -1.25 10.77 20.02
C GLU A 48 -2.17 10.63 21.25
N ASP A 49 -3.20 9.81 21.15
CA ASP A 49 -3.99 9.39 22.28
C ASP A 49 -3.19 8.42 23.17
N GLU A 50 -3.02 8.75 24.44
CA GLU A 50 -2.15 8.00 25.35
C GLU A 50 -2.70 6.61 25.68
N GLU A 51 -4.03 6.44 25.76
CA GLU A 51 -4.65 5.13 25.99
C GLU A 51 -4.45 4.22 24.78
N MET A 52 -4.70 4.71 23.58
CA MET A 52 -4.47 3.97 22.34
C MET A 52 -3.00 3.62 22.15
N LYS A 53 -2.10 4.56 22.43
CA LYS A 53 -0.66 4.32 22.39
C LYS A 53 -0.23 3.19 23.34
N ALA A 54 -0.74 3.19 24.57
CA ALA A 54 -0.47 2.13 25.55
C ALA A 54 -1.03 0.77 25.09
N LEU A 55 -2.24 0.77 24.52
CA LEU A 55 -2.86 -0.43 23.98
C LEU A 55 -2.05 -1.03 22.82
N VAL A 56 -1.63 -0.20 21.86
CA VAL A 56 -0.78 -0.61 20.74
C VAL A 56 0.57 -1.13 21.23
N ALA A 57 1.20 -0.44 22.18
CA ALA A 57 2.47 -0.87 22.76
C ALA A 57 2.35 -2.25 23.42
N LYS A 58 1.29 -2.46 24.19
CA LYS A 58 0.99 -3.76 24.83
C LYS A 58 0.75 -4.88 23.82
N ALA A 59 -0.01 -4.60 22.75
CA ALA A 59 -0.29 -5.57 21.70
C ALA A 59 0.97 -5.97 20.92
N ARG A 60 1.88 -5.04 20.69
CA ARG A 60 3.14 -5.25 19.95
C ARG A 60 4.26 -5.87 20.79
N GLU A 61 4.17 -5.77 22.11
CA GLU A 61 5.23 -6.18 23.03
C GLU A 61 5.76 -7.61 22.78
N PRO A 62 4.92 -8.65 22.64
CA PRO A 62 5.38 -10.03 22.41
C PRO A 62 6.18 -10.21 21.10
N PHE A 63 5.98 -9.34 20.12
CA PHE A 63 6.56 -9.41 18.78
C PHE A 63 7.65 -8.36 18.55
N ARG A 64 7.83 -7.44 19.49
CA ARG A 64 8.66 -6.24 19.32
C ARG A 64 10.09 -6.57 18.87
N LYS A 65 10.73 -7.54 19.52
CA LYS A 65 12.10 -7.93 19.20
C LYS A 65 12.26 -8.35 17.72
N ASP A 66 11.25 -8.99 17.17
CA ASP A 66 11.29 -9.46 15.79
C ASP A 66 10.86 -8.35 14.82
N LEU A 67 9.80 -7.62 15.16
CA LEU A 67 9.28 -6.51 14.33
C LEU A 67 10.29 -5.37 14.17
N ASP A 68 10.99 -4.99 15.24
CA ASP A 68 11.97 -3.88 15.22
C ASP A 68 13.31 -4.29 14.56
N ARG A 69 13.47 -5.55 14.16
CA ARG A 69 14.69 -6.05 13.54
C ARG A 69 14.92 -5.40 12.17
N VAL A 70 16.01 -4.67 12.03
CA VAL A 70 16.43 -4.07 10.77
C VAL A 70 17.06 -5.15 9.88
N LEU A 71 16.50 -5.36 8.71
CA LEU A 71 16.91 -6.36 7.72
C LEU A 71 17.83 -5.77 6.65
N GLY A 72 17.70 -4.49 6.40
CA GLY A 72 18.48 -3.78 5.39
C GLY A 72 18.17 -2.30 5.40
N LYS A 73 18.79 -1.60 4.48
CA LYS A 73 18.64 -0.15 4.32
C LYS A 73 18.45 0.19 2.85
N THR A 74 17.65 1.22 2.59
CA THR A 74 17.47 1.74 1.22
C THR A 74 17.72 3.23 1.14
N LYS A 75 18.32 3.66 0.03
CA LYS A 75 18.44 5.08 -0.36
C LYS A 75 17.33 5.49 -1.34
N THR A 76 16.64 4.52 -1.91
CA THR A 76 15.52 4.74 -2.83
C THR A 76 14.21 4.60 -2.07
N PRO A 77 13.28 5.55 -2.15
CA PRO A 77 11.94 5.37 -1.59
C PRO A 77 11.28 4.13 -2.19
N LEU A 78 10.68 3.28 -1.33
CA LEU A 78 9.97 2.11 -1.78
C LEU A 78 8.47 2.44 -1.84
N VAL A 79 7.94 2.51 -3.05
CA VAL A 79 6.54 2.85 -3.33
C VAL A 79 5.99 1.92 -4.42
N ARG A 80 4.67 1.74 -4.46
CA ARG A 80 3.97 0.83 -5.39
C ARG A 80 2.86 1.50 -6.21
N TYR A 81 2.91 2.83 -6.38
CA TYR A 81 1.79 3.58 -6.94
C TYR A 81 2.04 4.14 -8.34
N TYR A 82 3.04 3.62 -9.04
CA TYR A 82 3.29 3.97 -10.44
C TYR A 82 2.68 2.92 -11.37
N VAL A 83 2.33 3.32 -12.58
CA VAL A 83 1.55 2.48 -13.51
C VAL A 83 2.37 1.34 -14.11
N ILE A 84 3.62 1.58 -14.50
CA ILE A 84 4.43 0.62 -15.26
C ILE A 84 5.51 -0.02 -14.39
N GLU A 85 6.25 0.79 -13.65
CA GLU A 85 7.40 0.36 -12.89
C GLU A 85 7.43 1.04 -11.53
N THR A 86 7.66 0.27 -10.48
CA THR A 86 7.76 0.81 -9.13
C THR A 86 9.01 0.31 -8.41
N PRO A 87 9.66 1.15 -7.58
CA PRO A 87 10.84 0.74 -6.83
C PRO A 87 10.58 -0.46 -5.91
N MET A 88 9.36 -0.60 -5.38
CA MET A 88 9.01 -1.73 -4.53
C MET A 88 8.87 -3.03 -5.33
N ASP A 89 8.23 -2.99 -6.49
CA ASP A 89 8.10 -4.19 -7.31
C ASP A 89 9.46 -4.64 -7.85
N ASN A 90 10.34 -3.70 -8.20
CA ASN A 90 11.73 -4.01 -8.54
C ASN A 90 12.45 -4.68 -7.37
N PHE A 91 12.33 -4.14 -6.16
CA PHE A 91 12.93 -4.75 -4.98
C PHE A 91 12.44 -6.19 -4.73
N ILE A 92 11.14 -6.45 -4.90
CA ILE A 92 10.55 -7.79 -4.76
C ILE A 92 11.06 -8.73 -5.85
N THR A 93 11.03 -8.29 -7.11
CA THR A 93 11.49 -9.11 -8.25
C THR A 93 12.99 -9.39 -8.18
N ASP A 94 13.81 -8.43 -7.77
CA ASP A 94 15.25 -8.63 -7.54
C ASP A 94 15.50 -9.67 -6.44
N ALA A 95 14.72 -9.64 -5.35
CA ALA A 95 14.82 -10.63 -4.29
C ALA A 95 14.46 -12.04 -4.80
N ILE A 96 13.43 -12.17 -5.64
CA ILE A 96 13.03 -13.43 -6.29
C ILE A 96 14.13 -13.91 -7.24
N MET A 97 14.65 -13.02 -8.08
CA MET A 97 15.75 -13.31 -9.01
C MET A 97 16.98 -13.81 -8.24
N TRP A 98 17.34 -13.12 -7.16
CA TRP A 98 18.50 -13.51 -6.35
C TRP A 98 18.31 -14.88 -5.69
N LYS A 99 17.12 -15.14 -5.13
CA LYS A 99 16.86 -16.36 -4.35
C LYS A 99 16.69 -17.60 -5.24
N PHE A 100 15.91 -17.49 -6.30
CA PHE A 100 15.45 -18.63 -7.11
C PHE A 100 16.14 -18.72 -8.47
N LYS A 101 16.84 -17.67 -8.89
CA LYS A 101 17.57 -17.55 -10.15
C LYS A 101 16.75 -17.96 -11.38
N PRO A 102 15.52 -17.46 -11.54
CA PRO A 102 14.77 -17.65 -12.77
C PRO A 102 15.32 -16.73 -13.87
N ASP A 103 14.92 -16.97 -15.12
CA ASP A 103 15.22 -16.05 -16.24
C ASP A 103 14.39 -14.76 -16.14
N ILE A 104 13.20 -14.84 -15.55
CA ILE A 104 12.25 -13.73 -15.40
C ILE A 104 11.58 -13.83 -14.02
N ALA A 105 11.44 -12.70 -13.32
CA ALA A 105 10.63 -12.57 -12.12
C ALA A 105 9.51 -11.57 -12.34
N LEU A 106 8.36 -11.85 -11.73
CA LEU A 106 7.16 -11.03 -11.83
C LEU A 106 6.63 -10.70 -10.43
N SER A 107 6.15 -9.48 -10.26
CA SER A 107 5.34 -9.05 -9.14
C SER A 107 3.91 -8.78 -9.62
N ASN A 108 2.92 -9.17 -8.83
CA ASN A 108 1.51 -8.93 -9.16
C ASN A 108 1.06 -7.49 -8.90
N GLY A 109 1.95 -6.62 -8.43
CA GLY A 109 1.62 -5.22 -8.11
C GLY A 109 0.59 -5.06 -6.98
N PHE A 110 0.45 -6.03 -6.08
CA PHE A 110 -0.55 -5.99 -5.01
C PHE A 110 -0.32 -4.81 -4.08
N ARG A 111 -1.41 -4.13 -3.67
CA ARG A 111 -1.39 -2.77 -3.09
C ARG A 111 -1.04 -2.66 -1.61
N PHE A 112 -0.63 -3.72 -0.94
CA PHE A 112 -0.14 -3.62 0.43
C PHE A 112 1.28 -3.07 0.39
N CYS A 113 1.41 -1.77 0.46
CA CYS A 113 2.70 -1.12 0.53
C CYS A 113 2.56 0.29 1.08
N PRO A 114 2.59 0.47 2.39
CA PRO A 114 2.82 1.80 2.94
C PRO A 114 4.15 2.31 2.38
N PRO A 115 4.20 3.55 1.87
CA PRO A 115 5.44 4.11 1.34
C PRO A 115 6.55 4.10 2.38
N LEU A 116 7.72 3.55 2.04
CA LEU A 116 8.93 3.70 2.85
C LEU A 116 9.76 4.83 2.26
N VAL A 117 9.71 5.96 2.93
CA VAL A 117 10.48 7.14 2.53
C VAL A 117 11.75 7.26 3.36
N LYS A 118 12.82 7.73 2.73
CA LYS A 118 14.09 7.96 3.42
C LYS A 118 13.98 9.09 4.44
N ASP A 119 14.66 8.93 5.55
CA ASP A 119 14.83 9.97 6.53
C ASP A 119 15.53 11.20 5.91
N LYS A 120 15.02 12.40 6.18
CA LYS A 120 15.50 13.65 5.57
C LYS A 120 16.94 14.00 5.98
N LYS A 121 17.38 13.56 7.15
CA LYS A 121 18.72 13.87 7.68
C LYS A 121 19.78 12.88 7.21
N THR A 122 19.44 11.59 7.24
CA THR A 122 20.37 10.50 6.89
C THR A 122 20.34 10.14 5.40
N GLY A 123 19.25 10.47 4.70
CA GLY A 123 19.02 10.09 3.31
C GLY A 123 18.78 8.59 3.11
N VAL A 124 18.54 7.85 4.20
CA VAL A 124 18.39 6.39 4.21
C VAL A 124 17.12 6.02 4.97
N ALA A 125 16.48 4.92 4.60
CA ALA A 125 15.39 4.30 5.37
C ALA A 125 15.79 2.89 5.79
N ASP A 126 15.41 2.50 7.00
CA ASP A 126 15.57 1.14 7.50
C ASP A 126 14.41 0.26 7.00
N ILE A 127 14.75 -0.88 6.42
CA ILE A 127 13.78 -1.93 6.08
C ILE A 127 13.69 -2.86 7.28
N THR A 128 12.63 -2.71 8.08
CA THR A 128 12.39 -3.53 9.25
C THR A 128 11.54 -4.75 8.93
N MET A 129 11.50 -5.73 9.82
CA MET A 129 10.58 -6.87 9.71
C MET A 129 9.12 -6.40 9.76
N ASP A 130 8.79 -5.42 10.61
CA ASP A 130 7.48 -4.79 10.68
C ASP A 130 7.05 -4.20 9.33
N TYR A 131 7.97 -3.51 8.66
CA TYR A 131 7.72 -2.99 7.32
C TYR A 131 7.47 -4.11 6.30
N LEU A 132 8.24 -5.21 6.35
CA LEU A 132 8.00 -6.36 5.46
C LEU A 132 6.62 -6.99 5.68
N TRP A 133 6.18 -7.15 6.93
CA TRP A 133 4.85 -7.67 7.23
C TRP A 133 3.74 -6.72 6.78
N SER A 134 3.93 -5.40 6.87
CA SER A 134 2.95 -4.44 6.34
C SER A 134 2.92 -4.41 4.81
N MET A 135 4.02 -4.73 4.15
CA MET A 135 4.13 -4.81 2.69
C MET A 135 3.60 -6.13 2.13
N LEU A 136 3.89 -7.23 2.81
CA LEU A 136 3.55 -8.60 2.43
C LEU A 136 2.75 -9.28 3.57
N PRO A 137 1.52 -8.79 3.88
CA PRO A 137 0.75 -9.27 5.02
C PRO A 137 0.20 -10.69 4.80
N VAL A 138 0.18 -11.16 3.55
CA VAL A 138 -0.22 -12.52 3.18
C VAL A 138 1.05 -13.31 2.86
N ASP A 139 1.36 -14.28 3.70
CA ASP A 139 2.52 -15.16 3.54
C ASP A 139 2.26 -16.18 2.43
N SER A 140 2.33 -15.70 1.18
CA SER A 140 2.10 -16.52 0.00
C SER A 140 3.39 -17.17 -0.48
N GLU A 141 3.29 -18.41 -0.91
CA GLU A 141 4.40 -19.12 -1.54
C GLU A 141 4.81 -18.48 -2.86
N ALA A 142 6.12 -18.35 -3.09
CA ALA A 142 6.66 -18.00 -4.39
C ALA A 142 6.45 -19.19 -5.35
N LYS A 143 5.83 -18.93 -6.51
CA LYS A 143 5.56 -19.94 -7.52
C LYS A 143 6.50 -19.74 -8.71
N ARG A 144 6.90 -20.86 -9.34
CA ARG A 144 7.66 -20.83 -10.58
C ARG A 144 7.05 -21.80 -11.60
N GLY A 145 7.26 -21.50 -12.87
CA GLY A 145 6.83 -22.34 -13.98
C GLY A 145 7.76 -22.14 -15.17
N VAL A 146 7.62 -22.98 -16.17
CA VAL A 146 8.30 -22.84 -17.46
C VAL A 146 7.25 -22.41 -18.49
N ILE A 147 7.57 -21.37 -19.24
CA ILE A 147 6.72 -20.86 -20.31
C ILE A 147 7.54 -20.67 -21.58
N THR A 148 6.88 -20.71 -22.73
CA THR A 148 7.52 -20.37 -24.00
C THR A 148 7.52 -18.87 -24.23
N GLY A 149 8.43 -18.37 -25.07
CA GLY A 149 8.44 -16.95 -25.46
C GLY A 149 7.10 -16.49 -26.07
N GLN A 150 6.41 -17.38 -26.81
CA GLN A 150 5.10 -17.07 -27.37
C GLN A 150 4.01 -16.90 -26.28
N GLN A 151 4.04 -17.73 -25.23
CA GLN A 151 3.14 -17.61 -24.10
C GLN A 151 3.39 -16.30 -23.32
N LEU A 152 4.68 -15.97 -23.11
CA LEU A 152 5.07 -14.69 -22.48
C LEU A 152 4.58 -13.51 -23.29
N TRP A 153 4.82 -13.51 -24.60
CA TRP A 153 4.36 -12.45 -25.50
C TRP A 153 2.84 -12.27 -25.44
N GLY A 154 2.08 -13.35 -25.61
CA GLY A 154 0.62 -13.27 -25.58
C GLY A 154 0.05 -12.86 -24.21
N TRP A 155 0.76 -13.14 -23.10
CA TRP A 155 0.39 -12.65 -21.79
C TRP A 155 0.66 -11.13 -21.68
N MET A 156 1.84 -10.66 -22.07
CA MET A 156 2.20 -9.24 -22.04
C MET A 156 1.25 -8.39 -22.90
N GLU A 157 0.90 -8.84 -24.11
CA GLU A 157 -0.04 -8.15 -24.99
C GLU A 157 -1.41 -7.97 -24.30
N ARG A 158 -1.93 -9.02 -23.64
CA ARG A 158 -3.21 -8.90 -22.92
C ARG A 158 -3.14 -7.94 -21.74
N GLU A 159 -2.06 -7.97 -20.95
CA GLU A 159 -1.91 -7.07 -19.80
C GLU A 159 -1.76 -5.61 -20.25
N LEU A 160 -0.99 -5.36 -21.30
CA LEU A 160 -0.86 -4.02 -21.88
C LEU A 160 -2.19 -3.52 -22.46
N GLN A 161 -2.96 -4.40 -23.10
CA GLN A 161 -4.28 -4.05 -23.61
C GLN A 161 -5.23 -3.72 -22.46
N ASN A 162 -5.25 -4.52 -21.39
CA ASN A 162 -6.06 -4.24 -20.20
C ASN A 162 -5.71 -2.89 -19.53
N ALA A 163 -4.41 -2.53 -19.54
CA ALA A 163 -3.96 -1.30 -18.91
C ALA A 163 -4.17 -0.04 -19.76
N PHE A 164 -4.07 -0.16 -21.11
CA PHE A 164 -3.97 0.99 -22.01
C PHE A 164 -5.04 1.04 -23.10
N ALA A 165 -5.93 0.05 -23.23
CA ALA A 165 -7.04 0.12 -24.16
C ALA A 165 -7.98 1.28 -23.80
N LYS A 166 -8.43 2.03 -24.80
CA LYS A 166 -9.33 3.17 -24.59
C LYS A 166 -10.76 2.77 -24.26
N ASP A 167 -11.15 1.56 -24.66
CA ASP A 167 -12.44 0.92 -24.34
C ASP A 167 -12.15 -0.50 -23.83
N PRO A 168 -12.52 -0.79 -22.58
CA PRO A 168 -12.35 -2.13 -22.00
C PRO A 168 -13.34 -3.15 -22.58
#